data_c8bc219af0dd8c7c352abfd13c5d3c18
#
_entry.id   c8bc219af0dd8c7c352abfd13c5d3c18
#
_cell.length_a   1.000
_cell.length_b   1.000
_cell.length_c   1.000
_cell.angle_alpha   90.00
_cell.angle_beta   90.00
_cell.angle_gamma   90.00
#
_symmetry.space_group_name_H-M   'P 1'
#
loop_
_entity.id
_entity.type
_entity.pdbx_description
1 polymer ?
#
loop_
_entity_poly.entity_id
_entity_poly.type
_entity_poly.pdbx_seq_one_letter_code
_entity_poly.pdbx_strand_id
1 'polypeptide(L)'
;MDKYYQILGKVLSSGKMQSNKKGNIRYLLNEQLTLLPADLLDIFEGHTIARKKLKNELQLFMRGERNVEKYREAGINWWDYCGSILVNSYPTYFEKLPPLIERINREKRNSKNYILFLGSTGTESNQAPCLSLVQFQIEQGELVMTAYQRSSDANLGLPADIYHLYLISRQIELPLKSITLNLGNVRIYEDNLDKTEQLLAGNENVKFELNV
;
A
#
# COMPACT_ATOMS: atom_id res chain seq x y z
N MET A 1 -12.83 5.60 16.58
CA MET A 1 -11.46 5.06 16.42
C MET A 1 -11.34 4.66 14.95
N ASP A 2 -10.36 5.20 14.27
CA ASP A 2 -10.08 4.96 12.85
C ASP A 2 -9.90 3.46 12.56
N LYS A 3 -10.45 3.01 11.45
CA LYS A 3 -10.44 1.59 11.03
C LYS A 3 -9.03 1.04 10.85
N TYR A 4 -8.07 1.88 10.45
CA TYR A 4 -6.67 1.50 10.37
C TYR A 4 -6.10 1.17 11.76
N TYR A 5 -6.33 2.01 12.77
CA TYR A 5 -5.89 1.75 14.14
C TYR A 5 -6.59 0.52 14.75
N GLN A 6 -7.82 0.23 14.33
CA GLN A 6 -8.51 -1.02 14.73
C GLN A 6 -7.77 -2.26 14.19
N ILE A 7 -7.24 -2.24 12.96
CA ILE A 7 -6.43 -3.34 12.42
C ILE A 7 -5.14 -3.49 13.22
N LEU A 8 -4.43 -2.41 13.55
CA LEU A 8 -3.23 -2.46 14.39
C LEU A 8 -3.53 -3.11 15.75
N GLY A 9 -4.58 -2.64 16.43
CA GLY A 9 -5.01 -3.19 17.72
C GLY A 9 -5.40 -4.67 17.63
N LYS A 10 -6.04 -5.07 16.53
CA LYS A 10 -6.42 -6.48 16.30
C LYS A 10 -5.19 -7.36 16.09
N VAL A 11 -4.17 -6.89 15.33
CA VAL A 11 -2.92 -7.62 15.17
C VAL A 11 -2.20 -7.78 16.51
N LEU A 12 -2.15 -6.73 17.34
CA LEU A 12 -1.53 -6.78 18.68
C LEU A 12 -2.26 -7.74 19.62
N SER A 13 -3.59 -7.69 19.66
CA SER A 13 -4.38 -8.45 20.65
C SER A 13 -4.62 -9.91 20.26
N SER A 14 -4.79 -10.19 18.96
CA SER A 14 -5.28 -11.48 18.45
C SER A 14 -4.37 -12.12 17.41
N GLY A 15 -3.29 -11.44 16.99
CA GLY A 15 -2.34 -11.93 15.99
C GLY A 15 -1.54 -13.13 16.49
N LYS A 16 -1.28 -14.08 15.58
CA LYS A 16 -0.41 -15.23 15.84
C LYS A 16 1.05 -14.86 15.68
N MET A 17 1.92 -15.41 16.51
CA MET A 17 3.36 -15.25 16.37
C MET A 17 3.95 -16.26 15.38
N GLN A 18 4.85 -15.80 14.53
CA GLN A 18 5.60 -16.64 13.60
C GLN A 18 6.99 -16.07 13.39
N SER A 19 7.99 -16.96 13.27
CA SER A 19 9.33 -16.59 12.81
C SER A 19 9.42 -16.69 11.29
N ASN A 20 10.09 -15.71 10.67
CA ASN A 20 10.39 -15.72 9.23
C ASN A 20 11.84 -15.28 8.99
N LYS A 21 12.27 -15.18 7.72
CA LYS A 21 13.65 -14.79 7.35
C LYS A 21 14.06 -13.38 7.82
N LYS A 22 13.08 -12.51 8.11
CA LYS A 22 13.29 -11.11 8.53
C LYS A 22 13.05 -10.89 10.03
N GLY A 23 12.87 -11.94 10.82
CA GLY A 23 12.61 -11.90 12.26
C GLY A 23 11.23 -12.41 12.63
N ASN A 24 10.86 -12.20 13.90
CA ASN A 24 9.55 -12.58 14.40
C ASN A 24 8.48 -11.56 13.97
N ILE A 25 7.31 -12.07 13.68
CA ILE A 25 6.14 -11.26 13.31
C ILE A 25 4.93 -11.69 14.12
N ARG A 26 4.05 -10.73 14.39
CA ARG A 26 2.68 -10.99 14.81
C ARG A 26 1.75 -10.68 13.63
N TYR A 27 0.86 -11.62 13.26
CA TYR A 27 0.10 -11.50 12.03
C TYR A 27 -1.34 -12.00 12.14
N LEU A 28 -2.19 -11.49 11.24
CA LEU A 28 -3.53 -11.99 10.95
C LEU A 28 -3.67 -12.31 9.48
N LEU A 29 -4.59 -13.20 9.15
CA LEU A 29 -4.92 -13.59 7.78
C LEU A 29 -6.33 -13.13 7.40
N ASN A 30 -6.50 -12.79 6.12
CA ASN A 30 -7.80 -12.49 5.51
C ASN A 30 -8.58 -11.36 6.21
N GLU A 31 -7.88 -10.28 6.53
CA GLU A 31 -8.49 -9.07 7.06
C GLU A 31 -8.99 -8.16 5.93
N GLN A 32 -10.00 -7.36 6.22
CA GLN A 32 -10.53 -6.36 5.30
C GLN A 32 -10.58 -5.00 5.97
N LEU A 33 -10.17 -3.98 5.23
CA LEU A 33 -10.17 -2.58 5.65
C LEU A 33 -10.85 -1.72 4.58
N THR A 34 -11.99 -1.11 4.90
CA THR A 34 -12.68 -0.17 4.01
C THR A 34 -12.55 1.24 4.56
N LEU A 35 -11.92 2.13 3.79
CA LEU A 35 -11.61 3.51 4.14
C LEU A 35 -12.48 4.47 3.32
N LEU A 36 -13.09 5.43 3.99
CA LEU A 36 -13.74 6.59 3.40
C LEU A 36 -12.73 7.74 3.29
N PRO A 37 -13.01 8.81 2.50
CA PRO A 37 -12.10 9.96 2.40
C PRO A 37 -11.70 10.58 3.73
N ALA A 38 -12.59 10.63 4.72
CA ALA A 38 -12.26 11.12 6.06
C ALA A 38 -11.26 10.22 6.79
N ASP A 39 -11.45 8.89 6.74
CA ASP A 39 -10.51 7.92 7.35
C ASP A 39 -9.09 8.06 6.78
N LEU A 40 -8.96 8.41 5.48
CA LEU A 40 -7.67 8.62 4.82
C LEU A 40 -6.93 9.84 5.37
N LEU A 41 -7.63 10.93 5.63
CA LEU A 41 -7.04 12.14 6.19
C LEU A 41 -6.55 11.88 7.62
N ASP A 42 -7.35 11.20 8.44
CA ASP A 42 -6.98 10.83 9.81
C ASP A 42 -5.70 9.97 9.83
N ILE A 43 -5.57 8.98 8.92
CA ILE A 43 -4.35 8.17 8.79
C ILE A 43 -3.15 9.05 8.42
N PHE A 44 -3.32 9.98 7.48
CA PHE A 44 -2.21 10.79 6.98
C PHE A 44 -1.77 11.87 7.99
N GLU A 45 -2.65 12.29 8.89
CA GLU A 45 -2.34 13.23 9.96
C GLU A 45 -1.75 12.54 11.18
N GLY A 46 -2.33 11.40 11.57
CA GLY A 46 -1.94 10.66 12.78
C GLY A 46 -0.76 9.71 12.60
N HIS A 47 -0.33 9.42 11.36
CA HIS A 47 0.79 8.52 11.12
C HIS A 47 1.93 9.19 10.34
N THR A 48 3.15 9.05 10.83
CA THR A 48 4.33 9.62 10.16
C THR A 48 4.68 8.81 8.90
N ILE A 49 4.31 9.31 7.74
CA ILE A 49 4.66 8.73 6.44
C ILE A 49 5.50 9.72 5.60
N ALA A 50 6.40 9.19 4.80
CA ALA A 50 7.29 9.97 3.94
C ALA A 50 6.58 10.45 2.66
N ARG A 51 5.51 11.23 2.76
CA ARG A 51 4.58 11.62 1.67
C ARG A 51 5.28 12.08 0.40
N LYS A 52 6.31 12.95 0.52
CA LYS A 52 7.06 13.44 -0.64
C LYS A 52 7.78 12.31 -1.38
N LYS A 53 8.44 11.42 -0.64
CA LYS A 53 9.15 10.26 -1.19
C LYS A 53 8.18 9.29 -1.84
N LEU A 54 7.05 8.98 -1.19
CA LEU A 54 6.00 8.10 -1.72
C LEU A 54 5.35 8.67 -3.00
N LYS A 55 5.15 9.99 -3.07
CA LYS A 55 4.68 10.63 -4.30
C LYS A 55 5.69 10.47 -5.44
N ASN A 56 6.97 10.68 -5.17
CA ASN A 56 8.04 10.49 -6.16
C ASN A 56 8.13 9.01 -6.59
N GLU A 57 8.03 8.10 -5.64
CA GLU A 57 8.03 6.65 -5.90
C GLU A 57 6.90 6.24 -6.84
N LEU A 58 5.66 6.68 -6.57
CA LEU A 58 4.53 6.40 -7.46
C LEU A 58 4.78 6.92 -8.88
N GLN A 59 5.36 8.12 -9.02
CA GLN A 59 5.70 8.66 -10.33
C GLN A 59 6.74 7.82 -11.08
N LEU A 60 7.76 7.31 -10.37
CA LEU A 60 8.76 6.40 -10.93
C LEU A 60 8.11 5.07 -11.33
N PHE A 61 7.25 4.51 -10.51
CA PHE A 61 6.48 3.32 -10.84
C PHE A 61 5.64 3.49 -12.12
N MET A 62 4.89 4.59 -12.21
CA MET A 62 4.02 4.88 -13.37
C MET A 62 4.80 5.12 -14.66
N ARG A 63 6.09 5.53 -14.58
CA ARG A 63 7.00 5.66 -15.71
C ARG A 63 7.69 4.35 -16.11
N GLY A 64 7.46 3.27 -15.36
CA GLY A 64 8.15 2.01 -15.55
C GLY A 64 9.65 2.06 -15.19
N GLU A 65 10.08 3.02 -14.35
CA GLU A 65 11.48 3.15 -13.95
C GLU A 65 11.93 1.96 -13.10
N ARG A 66 12.95 1.25 -13.53
CA ARG A 66 13.46 0.05 -12.86
C ARG A 66 14.85 0.22 -12.26
N ASN A 67 15.57 1.29 -12.63
CA ASN A 67 16.91 1.55 -12.11
C ASN A 67 16.81 2.07 -10.66
N VAL A 68 17.35 1.31 -9.69
CA VAL A 68 17.32 1.63 -8.26
C VAL A 68 18.02 2.96 -7.96
N GLU A 69 19.05 3.34 -8.75
CA GLU A 69 19.72 4.63 -8.57
C GLU A 69 18.77 5.82 -8.77
N LYS A 70 17.78 5.71 -9.66
CA LYS A 70 16.76 6.77 -9.84
C LYS A 70 15.86 6.95 -8.59
N TYR A 71 15.65 5.89 -7.84
CA TYR A 71 14.96 5.97 -6.55
C TYR A 71 15.84 6.65 -5.50
N ARG A 72 17.15 6.34 -5.45
CA ARG A 72 18.11 7.02 -4.56
C ARG A 72 18.20 8.51 -4.85
N GLU A 73 18.29 8.90 -6.12
CA GLU A 73 18.28 10.31 -6.56
C GLU A 73 17.00 11.04 -6.08
N ALA A 74 15.87 10.33 -6.00
CA ALA A 74 14.60 10.84 -5.46
C ALA A 74 14.51 10.78 -3.91
N GLY A 75 15.59 10.37 -3.24
CA GLY A 75 15.68 10.23 -1.79
C GLY A 75 15.03 8.97 -1.23
N ILE A 76 14.79 7.96 -2.08
CA ILE A 76 14.13 6.69 -1.75
C ILE A 76 15.22 5.61 -1.66
N ASN A 77 15.39 5.01 -0.47
CA ASN A 77 16.45 4.03 -0.20
C ASN A 77 15.92 2.64 0.21
N TRP A 78 14.61 2.48 0.36
CA TRP A 78 14.03 1.19 0.76
C TRP A 78 13.98 0.12 -0.34
N TRP A 79 14.48 0.45 -1.56
CA TRP A 79 14.67 -0.51 -2.65
C TRP A 79 16.13 -0.99 -2.78
N ASP A 80 17.05 -0.52 -1.94
CA ASP A 80 18.49 -0.80 -2.04
C ASP A 80 18.82 -2.29 -1.94
N TYR A 81 18.02 -3.05 -1.19
CA TYR A 81 18.17 -4.51 -1.07
C TYR A 81 17.86 -5.27 -2.37
N CYS A 82 17.24 -4.62 -3.36
CA CYS A 82 16.92 -5.22 -4.65
C CYS A 82 18.08 -5.25 -5.65
N GLY A 83 19.25 -4.67 -5.29
CA GLY A 83 20.38 -4.49 -6.21
C GLY A 83 20.20 -3.27 -7.10
N SER A 84 20.62 -3.35 -8.36
CA SER A 84 20.62 -2.20 -9.29
C SER A 84 19.31 -2.04 -10.08
N ILE A 85 18.54 -3.11 -10.23
CA ILE A 85 17.34 -3.13 -11.10
C ILE A 85 16.18 -3.84 -10.39
N LEU A 86 15.01 -3.21 -10.45
CA LEU A 86 13.75 -3.80 -9.99
C LEU A 86 13.21 -4.76 -11.07
N VAL A 87 13.27 -6.05 -10.79
CA VAL A 87 12.80 -7.11 -11.69
C VAL A 87 11.47 -7.64 -11.19
N ASN A 88 10.44 -7.71 -12.05
CA ASN A 88 9.09 -8.18 -11.71
C ASN A 88 8.49 -7.49 -10.47
N SER A 89 8.83 -6.21 -10.26
CA SER A 89 8.36 -5.37 -9.17
C SER A 89 7.32 -4.34 -9.64
N TYR A 90 6.93 -3.43 -8.77
CA TYR A 90 5.90 -2.42 -9.02
C TYR A 90 6.00 -1.70 -10.36
N PRO A 91 7.17 -1.15 -10.81
CA PRO A 91 7.25 -0.40 -12.06
C PRO A 91 6.87 -1.22 -13.29
N THR A 92 7.12 -2.53 -13.29
CA THR A 92 6.76 -3.44 -14.39
C THR A 92 5.25 -3.46 -14.67
N TYR A 93 4.45 -3.20 -13.66
CA TYR A 93 2.99 -3.26 -13.74
C TYR A 93 2.34 -1.89 -13.74
N PHE A 94 2.89 -0.94 -12.98
CA PHE A 94 2.37 0.41 -12.82
C PHE A 94 2.54 1.26 -14.08
N GLU A 95 3.45 0.93 -15.01
CA GLU A 95 3.53 1.54 -16.34
C GLU A 95 2.22 1.42 -17.14
N LYS A 96 1.35 0.47 -16.77
CA LYS A 96 0.02 0.27 -17.37
C LYS A 96 -1.08 1.13 -16.72
N LEU A 97 -0.79 1.79 -15.61
CA LEU A 97 -1.77 2.56 -14.86
C LEU A 97 -2.18 3.86 -15.58
N PRO A 98 -1.27 4.67 -16.18
CA PRO A 98 -1.65 5.88 -16.87
C PRO A 98 -2.69 5.67 -17.99
N PRO A 99 -2.53 4.73 -18.95
CA PRO A 99 -3.54 4.48 -19.96
C PRO A 99 -4.86 3.94 -19.40
N LEU A 100 -4.83 3.23 -18.27
CA LEU A 100 -6.04 2.79 -17.57
C LEU A 100 -6.78 3.98 -16.97
N ILE A 101 -6.09 4.92 -16.33
CA ILE A 101 -6.67 6.16 -15.78
C ILE A 101 -7.29 7.00 -16.90
N GLU A 102 -6.58 7.20 -18.01
CA GLU A 102 -7.09 7.92 -19.18
C GLU A 102 -8.40 7.29 -19.72
N ARG A 103 -8.43 5.96 -19.77
CA ARG A 103 -9.62 5.22 -20.18
C ARG A 103 -10.78 5.43 -19.21
N ILE A 104 -10.55 5.37 -17.90
CA ILE A 104 -11.58 5.61 -16.88
C ILE A 104 -12.12 7.03 -17.00
N ASN A 105 -11.24 8.04 -17.12
CA ASN A 105 -11.63 9.44 -17.23
C ASN A 105 -12.41 9.75 -18.50
N ARG A 106 -12.10 9.07 -19.61
CA ARG A 106 -12.84 9.21 -20.87
C ARG A 106 -14.20 8.54 -20.83
N GLU A 107 -14.28 7.31 -20.30
CA GLU A 107 -15.51 6.51 -20.35
C GLU A 107 -16.50 6.85 -19.23
N LYS A 108 -16.04 7.18 -18.03
CA LYS A 108 -16.82 7.56 -16.82
C LYS A 108 -18.06 6.68 -16.58
N ARG A 109 -17.95 5.39 -16.91
CA ARG A 109 -19.01 4.39 -16.74
C ARG A 109 -18.55 3.22 -15.88
N ASN A 110 -19.46 2.52 -15.24
CA ASN A 110 -19.08 1.30 -14.52
C ASN A 110 -18.58 0.22 -15.50
N SER A 111 -17.47 -0.40 -15.16
CA SER A 111 -16.88 -1.51 -15.92
C SER A 111 -16.11 -2.44 -15.00
N LYS A 112 -16.41 -3.73 -15.08
CA LYS A 112 -15.65 -4.77 -14.37
C LYS A 112 -14.22 -4.93 -14.89
N ASN A 113 -13.87 -4.32 -16.04
CA ASN A 113 -12.59 -4.45 -16.72
C ASN A 113 -11.57 -3.36 -16.36
N TYR A 114 -11.90 -2.44 -15.45
CA TYR A 114 -10.93 -1.47 -14.95
C TYR A 114 -10.11 -2.12 -13.85
N ILE A 115 -9.10 -2.87 -14.23
CA ILE A 115 -8.26 -3.66 -13.33
C ILE A 115 -6.79 -3.39 -13.65
N LEU A 116 -6.00 -3.04 -12.62
CA LEU A 116 -4.55 -3.14 -12.62
C LEU A 116 -4.18 -4.45 -11.93
N PHE A 117 -3.63 -5.39 -12.67
CA PHE A 117 -3.14 -6.65 -12.14
C PHE A 117 -1.61 -6.62 -12.03
N LEU A 118 -1.10 -6.86 -10.82
CA LEU A 118 0.32 -6.88 -10.51
C LEU A 118 0.75 -8.36 -10.32
N GLY A 119 0.60 -9.13 -11.40
CA GLY A 119 0.77 -10.58 -11.38
C GLY A 119 2.22 -11.00 -11.22
N SER A 120 2.52 -11.72 -10.15
CA SER A 120 3.71 -12.52 -9.99
C SER A 120 3.27 -13.91 -9.56
N THR A 121 3.86 -14.95 -10.15
CA THR A 121 3.55 -16.35 -9.80
C THR A 121 4.13 -16.77 -8.45
N GLY A 122 4.87 -15.89 -7.77
CA GLY A 122 5.56 -16.20 -6.51
C GLY A 122 6.84 -17.02 -6.68
N THR A 123 7.13 -17.48 -7.90
CA THR A 123 8.33 -18.29 -8.23
C THR A 123 9.45 -17.45 -8.82
N GLU A 124 9.18 -16.20 -9.22
CA GLU A 124 10.03 -15.44 -10.13
C GLU A 124 11.00 -14.49 -9.43
N SER A 125 10.70 -13.94 -8.27
CA SER A 125 11.63 -13.08 -7.54
C SER A 125 11.16 -12.70 -6.14
N ASN A 126 12.11 -12.33 -5.27
CA ASN A 126 11.84 -11.78 -3.94
C ASN A 126 11.25 -10.34 -4.00
N GLN A 127 11.17 -9.74 -5.18
CA GLN A 127 10.72 -8.36 -5.42
C GLN A 127 9.25 -8.27 -5.84
N ALA A 128 8.53 -9.39 -5.87
CA ALA A 128 7.11 -9.42 -6.26
C ALA A 128 6.28 -8.43 -5.43
N PRO A 129 5.42 -7.61 -6.06
CA PRO A 129 4.61 -6.62 -5.36
C PRO A 129 3.77 -7.23 -4.24
N CYS A 130 3.66 -6.55 -3.11
CA CYS A 130 2.71 -6.92 -2.06
C CYS A 130 1.27 -6.63 -2.49
N LEU A 131 1.04 -5.52 -3.15
CA LEU A 131 -0.19 -5.20 -3.85
C LEU A 131 -0.30 -6.09 -5.10
N SER A 132 -1.34 -6.90 -5.21
CA SER A 132 -1.48 -7.89 -6.28
C SER A 132 -2.54 -7.49 -7.31
N LEU A 133 -3.54 -6.70 -6.91
CA LEU A 133 -4.62 -6.25 -7.77
C LEU A 133 -5.23 -4.97 -7.26
N VAL A 134 -5.59 -4.07 -8.19
CA VAL A 134 -6.49 -2.93 -7.92
C VAL A 134 -7.60 -2.94 -8.94
N GLN A 135 -8.85 -2.96 -8.49
CA GLN A 135 -10.03 -2.78 -9.33
C GLN A 135 -10.63 -1.41 -9.07
N PHE A 136 -11.00 -0.74 -10.16
CA PHE A 136 -11.69 0.54 -10.15
C PHE A 136 -13.12 0.33 -10.62
N GLN A 137 -14.08 0.80 -9.84
CA GLN A 137 -15.51 0.72 -10.17
C GLN A 137 -16.12 2.11 -10.03
N ILE A 138 -17.17 2.36 -10.80
CA ILE A 138 -17.93 3.61 -10.73
C ILE A 138 -19.34 3.27 -10.26
N GLU A 139 -19.71 3.79 -9.10
CA GLU A 139 -21.02 3.60 -8.50
C GLU A 139 -21.68 4.96 -8.27
N GLN A 140 -22.81 5.21 -8.94
CA GLN A 140 -23.55 6.46 -8.81
C GLN A 140 -22.71 7.73 -9.09
N GLY A 141 -21.74 7.64 -10.01
CA GLY A 141 -20.84 8.75 -10.35
C GLY A 141 -19.64 8.92 -9.42
N GLU A 142 -19.44 8.04 -8.47
CA GLU A 142 -18.31 8.04 -7.53
C GLU A 142 -17.38 6.87 -7.79
N LEU A 143 -16.08 7.06 -7.47
CA LEU A 143 -15.05 6.05 -7.60
C LEU A 143 -15.04 5.13 -6.36
N VAL A 144 -15.16 3.84 -6.58
CA VAL A 144 -14.92 2.78 -5.59
C VAL A 144 -13.67 2.02 -6.01
N MET A 145 -12.68 1.92 -5.11
CA MET A 145 -11.47 1.15 -5.36
C MET A 145 -11.43 -0.08 -4.46
N THR A 146 -11.10 -1.22 -5.03
CA THR A 146 -10.86 -2.47 -4.29
C THR A 146 -9.47 -2.97 -4.60
N ALA A 147 -8.66 -3.19 -3.58
CA ALA A 147 -7.29 -3.69 -3.70
C ALA A 147 -7.14 -5.01 -2.95
N TYR A 148 -6.28 -5.88 -3.46
CA TYR A 148 -5.82 -7.07 -2.76
C TYR A 148 -4.32 -6.99 -2.51
N GLN A 149 -3.93 -7.12 -1.24
CA GLN A 149 -2.55 -7.23 -0.80
C GLN A 149 -2.28 -8.65 -0.29
N ARG A 150 -1.38 -9.40 -0.96
CA ARG A 150 -0.98 -10.73 -0.48
C ARG A 150 -0.29 -10.69 0.88
N SER A 151 0.31 -9.55 1.21
CA SER A 151 1.13 -9.34 2.40
C SER A 151 1.27 -7.85 2.67
N SER A 152 1.19 -7.44 3.94
CA SER A 152 1.34 -6.03 4.32
C SER A 152 2.00 -5.90 5.69
N ASP A 153 3.04 -5.06 5.78
CA ASP A 153 3.51 -4.53 7.05
C ASP A 153 2.54 -3.44 7.51
N ALA A 154 1.90 -3.66 8.64
CA ALA A 154 0.83 -2.80 9.12
C ALA A 154 1.31 -1.39 9.48
N ASN A 155 2.58 -1.21 9.89
CA ASN A 155 3.10 0.07 10.34
C ASN A 155 3.74 0.92 9.24
N LEU A 156 4.34 0.29 8.23
CA LEU A 156 5.10 0.99 7.18
C LEU A 156 4.50 0.77 5.80
N GLY A 157 4.33 -0.48 5.38
CA GLY A 157 3.84 -0.82 4.05
C GLY A 157 2.38 -0.44 3.86
N LEU A 158 1.51 -0.78 4.81
CA LEU A 158 0.07 -0.52 4.69
C LEU A 158 -0.27 0.97 4.56
N PRO A 159 0.21 1.87 5.43
CA PRO A 159 -0.07 3.30 5.27
C PRO A 159 0.57 3.89 3.99
N ALA A 160 1.72 3.38 3.54
CA ALA A 160 2.32 3.79 2.27
C ALA A 160 1.47 3.37 1.07
N ASP A 161 0.98 2.13 1.04
CA ASP A 161 0.11 1.63 -0.03
C ASP A 161 -1.26 2.33 -0.03
N ILE A 162 -1.82 2.63 1.15
CA ILE A 162 -3.04 3.46 1.27
C ILE A 162 -2.79 4.83 0.65
N TYR A 163 -1.65 5.45 0.92
CA TYR A 163 -1.30 6.76 0.35
C TYR A 163 -1.12 6.69 -1.17
N HIS A 164 -0.49 5.64 -1.70
CA HIS A 164 -0.40 5.42 -3.16
C HIS A 164 -1.79 5.28 -3.80
N LEU A 165 -2.67 4.47 -3.22
CA LEU A 165 -4.05 4.33 -3.71
C LEU A 165 -4.83 5.66 -3.67
N TYR A 166 -4.64 6.45 -2.62
CA TYR A 166 -5.18 7.80 -2.55
C TYR A 166 -4.64 8.71 -3.67
N LEU A 167 -3.32 8.73 -3.91
CA LEU A 167 -2.72 9.53 -4.98
C LEU A 167 -3.22 9.08 -6.37
N ILE A 168 -3.47 7.80 -6.57
CA ILE A 168 -4.05 7.25 -7.80
C ILE A 168 -5.50 7.75 -7.95
N SER A 169 -6.30 7.69 -6.89
CA SER A 169 -7.68 8.17 -6.93
C SER A 169 -7.77 9.65 -7.32
N ARG A 170 -6.78 10.46 -6.92
CA ARG A 170 -6.72 11.90 -7.25
C ARG A 170 -6.42 12.19 -8.73
N GLN A 171 -6.01 11.19 -9.51
CA GLN A 171 -5.82 11.32 -10.96
C GLN A 171 -7.07 10.93 -11.75
N ILE A 172 -8.06 10.34 -11.09
CA ILE A 172 -9.35 9.99 -11.68
C ILE A 172 -10.32 11.14 -11.43
N GLU A 173 -10.96 11.61 -12.49
CA GLU A 173 -11.88 12.77 -12.47
C GLU A 173 -13.26 12.41 -11.93
N LEU A 174 -13.30 11.71 -10.80
CA LEU A 174 -14.50 11.31 -10.07
C LEU A 174 -14.27 11.48 -8.57
N PRO A 175 -15.28 11.86 -7.78
CA PRO A 175 -15.16 11.88 -6.34
C PRO A 175 -14.88 10.47 -5.81
N LEU A 176 -13.93 10.34 -4.88
CA LEU A 176 -13.64 9.07 -4.22
C LEU A 176 -14.74 8.74 -3.21
N LYS A 177 -15.39 7.59 -3.36
CA LYS A 177 -16.34 7.04 -2.39
C LYS A 177 -15.64 6.22 -1.31
N SER A 178 -14.80 5.26 -1.71
CA SER A 178 -14.09 4.39 -0.76
C SER A 178 -12.89 3.68 -1.39
N ILE A 179 -11.97 3.27 -0.53
CA ILE A 179 -10.90 2.31 -0.84
C ILE A 179 -11.06 1.11 0.09
N THR A 180 -11.27 -0.07 -0.47
CA THR A 180 -11.31 -1.34 0.26
C THR A 180 -10.03 -2.12 0.00
N LEU A 181 -9.30 -2.48 1.05
CA LEU A 181 -8.14 -3.35 0.99
C LEU A 181 -8.50 -4.72 1.57
N ASN A 182 -8.26 -5.76 0.79
CA ASN A 182 -8.31 -7.15 1.25
C ASN A 182 -6.88 -7.60 1.55
N LEU A 183 -6.58 -7.86 2.81
CA LEU A 183 -5.25 -8.12 3.33
C LEU A 183 -5.09 -9.64 3.55
N GLY A 184 -4.41 -10.33 2.64
CA GLY A 184 -4.17 -11.78 2.74
C GLY A 184 -3.36 -12.13 3.99
N ASN A 185 -2.34 -11.34 4.29
CA ASN A 185 -1.53 -11.41 5.51
C ASN A 185 -1.15 -9.99 5.95
N VAL A 186 -1.66 -9.54 7.08
CA VAL A 186 -1.26 -8.27 7.70
C VAL A 186 -0.46 -8.56 8.96
N ARG A 187 0.68 -7.87 9.13
CA ARG A 187 1.62 -8.19 10.20
C ARG A 187 2.29 -6.96 10.79
N ILE A 188 2.77 -7.14 12.02
CA ILE A 188 3.68 -6.23 12.73
C ILE A 188 4.95 -7.01 13.05
N TYR A 189 6.11 -6.45 12.73
CA TYR A 189 7.40 -7.01 13.14
C TYR A 189 7.62 -6.81 14.62
N GLU A 190 8.30 -7.75 15.28
CA GLU A 190 8.51 -7.76 16.73
C GLU A 190 9.14 -6.45 17.23
N ASP A 191 10.13 -5.92 16.51
CA ASP A 191 10.82 -4.66 16.84
C ASP A 191 9.91 -3.42 16.80
N ASN A 192 8.72 -3.55 16.23
CA ASN A 192 7.72 -2.49 16.13
C ASN A 192 6.47 -2.72 17.02
N LEU A 193 6.39 -3.81 17.79
CA LEU A 193 5.22 -4.09 18.63
C LEU A 193 4.99 -3.00 19.68
N ASP A 194 6.02 -2.70 20.50
CA ASP A 194 5.95 -1.67 21.55
C ASP A 194 5.66 -0.28 20.96
N LYS A 195 6.23 0.01 19.78
CA LYS A 195 5.97 1.26 19.07
C LYS A 195 4.54 1.37 18.59
N THR A 196 3.95 0.24 18.17
CA THR A 196 2.55 0.19 17.78
C THR A 196 1.62 0.43 18.98
N GLU A 197 1.95 -0.13 20.14
CA GLU A 197 1.22 0.13 21.38
C GLU A 197 1.28 1.62 21.76
N GLN A 198 2.45 2.25 21.65
CA GLN A 198 2.62 3.68 21.90
C GLN A 198 1.79 4.54 20.91
N LEU A 199 1.78 4.18 19.63
CA LEU A 199 0.95 4.87 18.63
C LEU A 199 -0.55 4.76 19.00
N LEU A 200 -1.02 3.59 19.38
CA LEU A 200 -2.41 3.37 19.78
C LEU A 200 -2.77 4.08 21.10
N ALA A 201 -1.78 4.35 21.94
CA ALA A 201 -1.93 5.17 23.15
C ALA A 201 -1.92 6.68 22.87
N GLY A 202 -1.83 7.12 21.60
CA GLY A 202 -1.88 8.52 21.18
C GLY A 202 -0.51 9.21 21.05
N ASN A 203 0.58 8.46 21.04
CA ASN A 203 1.90 9.02 20.76
C ASN A 203 2.14 9.11 19.23
N GLU A 204 1.86 10.26 18.64
CA GLU A 204 2.01 10.50 17.20
C GLU A 204 3.48 10.64 16.73
N ASN A 205 4.44 10.74 17.64
CA ASN A 205 5.87 10.92 17.32
C ASN A 205 6.62 9.58 17.18
N VAL A 206 5.92 8.48 17.09
CA VAL A 206 6.52 7.15 16.97
C VAL A 206 7.17 6.99 15.59
N LYS A 207 8.42 6.53 15.55
CA LYS A 207 9.15 6.20 14.32
C LYS A 207 9.32 4.69 14.22
N PHE A 208 8.77 4.13 13.15
CA PHE A 208 8.90 2.71 12.85
C PHE A 208 10.20 2.41 12.10
N GLU A 209 10.76 1.24 12.33
CA GLU A 209 11.97 0.76 11.68
C GLU A 209 11.61 -0.18 10.54
N LEU A 210 12.29 0.03 9.40
CA LEU A 210 12.15 -0.83 8.24
C LEU A 210 13.04 -2.08 8.45
N ASN A 211 12.42 -3.25 8.56
CA ASN A 211 13.12 -4.52 8.58
C ASN A 211 13.41 -4.97 7.14
N VAL A 212 14.65 -4.72 6.69
CA VAL A 212 15.12 -4.99 5.30
C VAL A 212 15.86 -6.32 5.24
#